data_99328b141c2deedcd7d5cbc12f5daa79
#
_entry.id   99328b141c2deedcd7d5cbc12f5daa79
#
_cell.length_a   1.000
_cell.length_b   1.000
_cell.length_c   1.000
_cell.angle_alpha   90.00
_cell.angle_beta   90.00
_cell.angle_gamma   90.00
#
_symmetry.space_group_name_H-M   'P 1'
#
loop_
_entity.id
_entity.type
_entity.pdbx_description
1 polymer ?
#
loop_
_entity_poly.entity_id
_entity_poly.type
_entity_poly.pdbx_seq_one_letter_code
_entity_poly.pdbx_strand_id
1 'polypeptide(L)'
;MLQAGSIGLLGLGMNHLPPLRAAESSRPVQATAKSVIYIFLSGGLAQHDSFDLKPSAPDNIRGEFKPIATQTPGIQICEHLPMLAACSDKWALVRSLTHPSNDHSAGHQIMLSGRSTLPVGFNPSAPGPTDWPSIAAVAGAATKQRHNLPPAVVLPDRIVHNSGRVLPGQFAGQMGPTRNPWFIEAAPFHTTSYGAFPQYQFDHQERGQKDSRLFQAPNLSLPEGLDPARFQSRTGLLSILGEQRKELDRAAQTENFDRFRQGVISLLTDKTVQQALDVTRANEDVQQRYGKNAFGWSLLMARRLVAAGVNLVQVNLGNNETWDTHGEAFPHLKDKLFPPTDRALSALLLDLHESGLLPSTLIVMAGEFGRTPKISHLPQSYKQPGRDHWGAVQTVFFAGGGVPGGQVIGASDRIGAYPAASPQTPENMAATIYSALGIPPEAVWHDRSSRPHHLYSGEPIKGLM
;
A
#
# COMPACT_ATOMS: atom_id res chain seq x y z
N MET A 1 -11.39 -43.26 -41.15
CA MET A 1 -11.62 -43.26 -39.68
C MET A 1 -10.26 -43.13 -38.99
N LEU A 2 -9.90 -41.92 -38.60
CA LEU A 2 -8.64 -41.67 -37.91
C LEU A 2 -8.90 -41.92 -36.42
N GLN A 3 -8.34 -42.99 -35.88
CA GLN A 3 -8.23 -43.21 -34.44
C GLN A 3 -7.08 -42.32 -33.91
N ALA A 4 -7.44 -41.26 -33.22
CA ALA A 4 -6.47 -40.54 -32.39
C ALA A 4 -6.18 -41.40 -31.17
N GLY A 5 -5.01 -42.08 -31.16
CA GLY A 5 -4.55 -42.89 -30.06
C GLY A 5 -4.37 -42.02 -28.80
N SER A 6 -4.86 -42.50 -27.67
CA SER A 6 -4.60 -41.92 -26.38
C SER A 6 -3.11 -41.97 -26.08
N ILE A 7 -2.49 -40.82 -25.81
CA ILE A 7 -1.10 -40.74 -25.31
C ILE A 7 -1.17 -41.10 -23.81
N GLY A 8 -1.47 -42.37 -23.53
CA GLY A 8 -1.65 -42.87 -22.17
C GLY A 8 -0.38 -42.92 -21.30
N LEU A 9 0.82 -42.76 -21.90
CA LEU A 9 2.11 -42.80 -21.19
C LEU A 9 2.44 -41.54 -20.41
N LEU A 10 1.77 -40.41 -20.67
CA LEU A 10 2.01 -39.10 -19.99
C LEU A 10 0.82 -38.60 -19.19
N GLY A 11 -0.28 -39.38 -19.09
CA GLY A 11 -1.47 -38.95 -18.38
C GLY A 11 -2.20 -37.73 -18.98
N LEU A 12 -1.86 -37.34 -20.22
CA LEU A 12 -2.43 -36.20 -20.92
C LEU A 12 -3.52 -36.68 -21.86
N GLY A 13 -4.79 -36.36 -21.57
CA GLY A 13 -5.94 -36.56 -22.44
C GLY A 13 -6.35 -35.28 -23.18
N MET A 14 -7.29 -35.38 -24.12
CA MET A 14 -7.84 -34.23 -24.86
C MET A 14 -8.38 -33.11 -23.94
N ASN A 15 -8.76 -33.45 -22.73
CA ASN A 15 -9.21 -32.49 -21.72
C ASN A 15 -8.11 -31.56 -21.21
N HIS A 16 -6.83 -31.85 -21.46
CA HIS A 16 -5.69 -31.02 -21.10
C HIS A 16 -5.24 -30.08 -22.22
N LEU A 17 -5.78 -30.23 -23.44
CA LEU A 17 -5.43 -29.36 -24.57
C LEU A 17 -5.84 -27.89 -24.36
N PRO A 18 -7.03 -27.55 -23.81
CA PRO A 18 -7.36 -26.15 -23.53
C PRO A 18 -6.43 -25.49 -22.51
N PRO A 19 -6.09 -26.12 -21.35
CA PRO A 19 -5.09 -25.59 -20.43
C PRO A 19 -3.69 -25.45 -21.02
N LEU A 20 -3.24 -26.42 -21.85
CA LEU A 20 -1.94 -26.36 -22.52
C LEU A 20 -1.90 -25.25 -23.57
N ARG A 21 -2.97 -25.06 -24.36
CA ARG A 21 -3.07 -23.95 -25.32
C ARG A 21 -3.16 -22.60 -24.62
N ALA A 22 -3.85 -22.50 -23.47
CA ALA A 22 -3.88 -21.31 -22.65
C ALA A 22 -2.47 -20.99 -22.07
N ALA A 23 -1.70 -22.01 -21.69
CA ALA A 23 -0.31 -21.85 -21.23
C ALA A 23 0.66 -21.42 -22.35
N GLU A 24 0.43 -21.86 -23.61
CA GLU A 24 1.21 -21.44 -24.77
C GLU A 24 0.87 -20.03 -25.26
N SER A 25 -0.37 -19.57 -25.05
CA SER A 25 -0.82 -18.26 -25.51
C SER A 25 -0.48 -17.10 -24.53
N SER A 26 -0.17 -17.39 -23.27
CA SER A 26 0.28 -16.38 -22.32
C SER A 26 1.74 -16.05 -22.56
N ARG A 27 2.04 -14.99 -23.32
CA ARG A 27 3.37 -14.37 -23.26
C ARG A 27 3.60 -13.98 -21.79
N PRO A 28 4.68 -14.48 -21.15
CA PRO A 28 4.95 -14.09 -19.78
C PRO A 28 5.06 -12.57 -19.71
N VAL A 29 4.23 -11.92 -18.91
CA VAL A 29 4.35 -10.50 -18.63
C VAL A 29 5.72 -10.31 -17.98
N GLN A 30 6.60 -9.56 -18.63
CA GLN A 30 7.92 -9.31 -18.06
C GLN A 30 7.76 -8.39 -16.85
N ALA A 31 8.04 -8.91 -15.66
CA ALA A 31 8.01 -8.12 -14.44
C ALA A 31 9.01 -6.96 -14.53
N THR A 32 8.56 -5.74 -14.33
CA THR A 32 9.41 -4.56 -14.20
C THR A 32 9.80 -4.30 -12.76
N ALA A 33 9.03 -4.80 -11.80
CA ALA A 33 9.30 -4.70 -10.38
C ALA A 33 9.36 -6.07 -9.70
N LYS A 34 10.29 -6.23 -8.77
CA LYS A 34 10.35 -7.35 -7.83
C LYS A 34 9.52 -7.09 -6.58
N SER A 35 9.34 -5.83 -6.22
CA SER A 35 8.61 -5.40 -5.04
C SER A 35 7.77 -4.17 -5.31
N VAL A 36 6.74 -3.99 -4.49
CA VAL A 36 5.90 -2.79 -4.47
C VAL A 36 5.88 -2.21 -3.05
N ILE A 37 6.00 -0.89 -2.93
CA ILE A 37 5.67 -0.14 -1.72
C ILE A 37 4.41 0.68 -2.03
N TYR A 38 3.27 0.28 -1.45
CA TYR A 38 2.02 1.01 -1.60
C TYR A 38 1.78 1.89 -0.38
N ILE A 39 2.03 3.19 -0.51
CA ILE A 39 1.85 4.20 0.55
C ILE A 39 0.41 4.67 0.50
N PHE A 40 -0.32 4.47 1.59
CA PHE A 40 -1.72 4.85 1.70
C PHE A 40 -1.89 6.01 2.69
N LEU A 41 -2.56 7.07 2.23
CA LEU A 41 -2.77 8.32 2.95
C LEU A 41 -4.20 8.38 3.47
N SER A 42 -4.49 7.67 4.57
CA SER A 42 -5.84 7.59 5.14
C SER A 42 -6.35 8.97 5.58
N GLY A 43 -7.49 9.35 5.04
CA GLY A 43 -8.10 10.67 5.16
C GLY A 43 -8.18 11.41 3.82
N GLY A 44 -7.35 11.08 2.85
CA GLY A 44 -7.37 11.66 1.50
C GLY A 44 -6.61 12.98 1.36
N LEU A 45 -5.48 12.94 0.65
CA LEU A 45 -4.64 14.11 0.39
C LEU A 45 -5.31 15.06 -0.61
N ALA A 46 -5.39 16.34 -0.26
CA ALA A 46 -5.89 17.39 -1.15
C ALA A 46 -4.96 17.58 -2.36
N GLN A 47 -5.45 17.25 -3.57
CA GLN A 47 -4.72 17.46 -4.82
C GLN A 47 -4.39 18.92 -5.04
N HIS A 48 -5.31 19.85 -4.72
CA HIS A 48 -5.14 21.29 -4.86
C HIS A 48 -4.00 21.86 -4.00
N ASP A 49 -3.75 21.25 -2.86
CA ASP A 49 -2.80 21.78 -1.89
C ASP A 49 -1.46 21.03 -1.94
N SER A 50 -1.31 20.03 -2.84
CA SER A 50 -0.12 19.19 -2.94
C SER A 50 0.48 19.11 -4.35
N PHE A 51 -0.11 18.26 -5.21
CA PHE A 51 0.48 17.88 -6.50
C PHE A 51 -0.24 18.44 -7.73
N ASP A 52 -1.41 19.08 -7.58
CA ASP A 52 -2.21 19.61 -8.67
C ASP A 52 -2.81 20.99 -8.35
N LEU A 53 -1.95 21.91 -7.96
CA LEU A 53 -2.33 23.29 -7.61
C LEU A 53 -2.99 24.00 -8.78
N LYS A 54 -3.96 24.86 -8.48
CA LYS A 54 -4.72 25.67 -9.46
C LYS A 54 -4.50 27.16 -9.22
N PRO A 55 -3.28 27.70 -9.49
CA PRO A 55 -2.94 29.08 -9.10
C PRO A 55 -3.79 30.15 -9.78
N SER A 56 -4.40 29.83 -10.93
CA SER A 56 -5.31 30.72 -11.66
C SER A 56 -6.78 30.59 -11.23
N ALA A 57 -7.10 29.68 -10.31
CA ALA A 57 -8.46 29.55 -9.80
C ALA A 57 -8.77 30.68 -8.80
N PRO A 58 -10.07 30.96 -8.52
CA PRO A 58 -10.47 31.89 -7.47
C PRO A 58 -9.90 31.50 -6.09
N ASP A 59 -9.75 32.48 -5.20
CA ASP A 59 -9.12 32.31 -3.88
C ASP A 59 -9.75 31.21 -3.04
N ASN A 60 -11.06 31.07 -3.11
CA ASN A 60 -11.81 30.02 -2.39
C ASN A 60 -11.64 28.61 -3.00
N ILE A 61 -10.81 28.48 -4.04
CA ILE A 61 -10.46 27.20 -4.68
C ILE A 61 -8.95 26.98 -4.62
N ARG A 62 -8.14 27.96 -5.03
CA ARG A 62 -6.69 27.78 -5.14
C ARG A 62 -5.99 27.53 -3.81
N GLY A 63 -6.56 27.99 -2.69
CA GLY A 63 -5.95 27.88 -1.36
C GLY A 63 -4.82 28.87 -1.13
N GLU A 64 -4.05 28.61 -0.05
CA GLU A 64 -3.00 29.52 0.40
C GLU A 64 -1.61 29.18 -0.19
N PHE A 65 -1.40 27.92 -0.60
CA PHE A 65 -0.10 27.42 -1.02
C PHE A 65 0.25 27.82 -2.46
N LYS A 66 1.54 28.05 -2.69
CA LYS A 66 2.07 28.43 -3.99
C LYS A 66 2.75 27.24 -4.68
N PRO A 67 2.68 27.18 -6.00
CA PRO A 67 3.45 26.21 -6.75
C PRO A 67 4.92 26.61 -6.80
N ILE A 68 5.81 25.63 -6.65
CA ILE A 68 7.24 25.75 -6.95
C ILE A 68 7.62 24.91 -8.17
N ALA A 69 8.63 25.35 -8.90
CA ALA A 69 9.23 24.58 -9.98
C ALA A 69 9.92 23.32 -9.39
N THR A 70 9.83 22.21 -10.13
CA THR A 70 10.59 21.02 -9.81
C THR A 70 11.86 20.94 -10.65
N GLN A 71 12.73 19.95 -10.39
CA GLN A 71 13.88 19.67 -11.23
C GLN A 71 13.48 19.37 -12.69
N THR A 72 12.28 18.84 -12.92
CA THR A 72 11.75 18.58 -14.26
C THR A 72 11.01 19.80 -14.79
N PRO A 73 11.45 20.41 -15.90
CA PRO A 73 10.79 21.57 -16.49
C PRO A 73 9.30 21.32 -16.79
N GLY A 74 8.46 22.30 -16.46
CA GLY A 74 7.01 22.22 -16.69
C GLY A 74 6.20 21.53 -15.61
N ILE A 75 6.82 20.83 -14.65
CA ILE A 75 6.14 20.25 -13.50
C ILE A 75 6.28 21.18 -12.29
N GLN A 76 5.15 21.48 -11.67
CA GLN A 76 5.09 22.25 -10.43
C GLN A 76 4.29 21.47 -9.37
N ILE A 77 4.73 21.58 -8.11
CA ILE A 77 4.07 21.03 -6.94
C ILE A 77 4.04 22.07 -5.80
N CYS A 78 3.43 21.75 -4.68
CA CYS A 78 3.32 22.64 -3.53
C CYS A 78 4.70 23.06 -2.98
N GLU A 79 4.82 24.34 -2.61
CA GLU A 79 6.03 24.94 -2.01
C GLU A 79 6.51 24.25 -0.72
N HIS A 80 5.64 23.51 -0.04
CA HIS A 80 5.97 22.76 1.16
C HIS A 80 6.47 21.33 0.89
N LEU A 81 6.77 21.00 -0.39
CA LEU A 81 7.35 19.72 -0.83
C LEU A 81 8.68 19.94 -1.60
N PRO A 82 9.63 20.74 -1.08
CA PRO A 82 10.83 21.12 -1.83
C PRO A 82 11.78 19.95 -2.09
N MET A 83 11.86 18.96 -1.19
CA MET A 83 12.73 17.79 -1.39
C MET A 83 12.20 16.86 -2.49
N LEU A 84 10.90 16.68 -2.58
CA LEU A 84 10.26 15.96 -3.70
C LEU A 84 10.41 16.73 -5.01
N ALA A 85 10.29 18.06 -4.98
CA ALA A 85 10.54 18.90 -6.15
C ALA A 85 11.96 18.72 -6.72
N ALA A 86 12.96 18.58 -5.83
CA ALA A 86 14.37 18.41 -6.19
C ALA A 86 14.71 17.01 -6.76
N CYS A 87 13.82 16.02 -6.66
CA CYS A 87 14.02 14.67 -7.21
C CYS A 87 12.90 14.25 -8.16
N SER A 88 12.29 15.19 -8.85
CA SER A 88 11.15 14.94 -9.74
C SER A 88 11.47 14.07 -10.96
N ASP A 89 12.73 13.96 -11.31
CA ASP A 89 13.23 13.03 -12.33
C ASP A 89 13.06 11.54 -11.95
N LYS A 90 12.67 11.23 -10.71
CA LYS A 90 12.50 9.87 -10.19
C LYS A 90 11.05 9.44 -10.00
N TRP A 91 10.09 10.36 -10.20
CA TRP A 91 8.67 10.07 -9.97
C TRP A 91 7.78 10.64 -11.08
N ALA A 92 6.57 10.10 -11.15
CA ALA A 92 5.50 10.53 -12.05
C ALA A 92 4.21 10.77 -11.27
N LEU A 93 3.31 11.61 -11.83
CA LEU A 93 1.99 11.89 -11.27
C LEU A 93 0.90 11.44 -12.23
N VAL A 94 -0.18 10.89 -11.69
CA VAL A 94 -1.44 10.67 -12.39
C VAL A 94 -2.47 11.60 -11.76
N ARG A 95 -2.83 12.71 -12.46
CA ARG A 95 -3.71 13.77 -11.94
C ARG A 95 -5.19 13.58 -12.31
N SER A 96 -5.58 12.36 -12.63
CA SER A 96 -6.91 12.07 -13.20
C SER A 96 -7.55 10.80 -12.66
N LEU A 97 -7.09 10.28 -11.52
CA LEU A 97 -7.73 9.12 -10.92
C LEU A 97 -9.08 9.53 -10.33
N THR A 98 -10.12 8.74 -10.62
CA THR A 98 -11.51 9.04 -10.27
C THR A 98 -12.25 7.79 -9.81
N HIS A 99 -13.13 7.95 -8.84
CA HIS A 99 -14.11 6.94 -8.42
C HIS A 99 -15.34 7.63 -7.79
N PRO A 100 -16.49 6.93 -7.62
CA PRO A 100 -17.77 7.58 -7.27
C PRO A 100 -17.95 7.89 -5.79
N SER A 101 -17.07 7.43 -4.87
CA SER A 101 -17.34 7.50 -3.43
C SER A 101 -16.68 8.70 -2.75
N ASN A 102 -17.43 9.35 -1.86
CA ASN A 102 -16.97 10.37 -0.90
C ASN A 102 -17.04 9.87 0.55
N ASP A 103 -17.27 8.58 0.78
CA ASP A 103 -17.32 7.97 2.11
C ASP A 103 -16.00 7.25 2.41
N HIS A 104 -15.45 7.42 3.61
CA HIS A 104 -14.17 6.81 3.98
C HIS A 104 -14.17 5.30 3.85
N SER A 105 -15.16 4.60 4.40
CA SER A 105 -15.19 3.14 4.39
C SER A 105 -15.29 2.58 2.98
N ALA A 106 -16.15 3.18 2.14
CA ALA A 106 -16.29 2.83 0.74
C ALA A 106 -15.05 3.20 -0.05
N GLY A 107 -14.48 4.39 0.14
CA GLY A 107 -13.24 4.83 -0.50
C GLY A 107 -12.05 3.93 -0.16
N HIS A 108 -11.88 3.55 1.11
CA HIS A 108 -10.86 2.58 1.52
C HIS A 108 -11.05 1.23 0.81
N GLN A 109 -12.29 0.70 0.80
CA GLN A 109 -12.58 -0.55 0.09
C GLN A 109 -12.24 -0.43 -1.40
N ILE A 110 -12.61 0.66 -2.05
CA ILE A 110 -12.36 0.91 -3.47
C ILE A 110 -10.85 0.98 -3.76
N MET A 111 -10.14 1.86 -3.08
CA MET A 111 -8.73 2.13 -3.39
C MET A 111 -7.79 1.01 -2.96
N LEU A 112 -8.06 0.36 -1.83
CA LEU A 112 -7.24 -0.75 -1.35
C LEU A 112 -7.51 -2.06 -2.08
N SER A 113 -8.70 -2.25 -2.69
CA SER A 113 -8.98 -3.42 -3.51
C SER A 113 -8.70 -3.19 -5.01
N GLY A 114 -8.62 -1.92 -5.45
CA GLY A 114 -8.55 -1.58 -6.87
C GLY A 114 -9.83 -1.91 -7.63
N ARG A 115 -11.00 -1.71 -7.02
CA ARG A 115 -12.33 -1.96 -7.60
C ARG A 115 -13.29 -0.85 -7.25
N SER A 116 -13.78 -0.11 -8.25
CA SER A 116 -14.70 1.02 -8.07
C SER A 116 -16.10 0.60 -7.60
N THR A 117 -16.47 -0.66 -7.77
CA THR A 117 -17.75 -1.20 -7.32
C THR A 117 -17.60 -1.85 -5.96
N LEU A 118 -18.51 -1.55 -5.05
CA LEU A 118 -18.55 -2.20 -3.75
C LEU A 118 -19.10 -3.64 -3.87
N PRO A 119 -18.62 -4.59 -3.04
CA PRO A 119 -19.13 -5.95 -3.05
C PRO A 119 -20.56 -6.02 -2.51
N VAL A 120 -21.32 -7.02 -2.95
CA VAL A 120 -22.66 -7.29 -2.42
C VAL A 120 -22.57 -7.61 -0.93
N GLY A 121 -23.37 -6.91 -0.12
CA GLY A 121 -23.32 -7.04 1.34
C GLY A 121 -22.18 -6.30 2.01
N PHE A 122 -21.57 -5.31 1.34
CA PHE A 122 -20.57 -4.43 1.93
C PHE A 122 -21.10 -3.77 3.22
N ASN A 123 -20.29 -3.87 4.29
CA ASN A 123 -20.58 -3.24 5.56
C ASN A 123 -19.59 -2.09 5.82
N PRO A 124 -20.03 -0.81 5.80
CA PRO A 124 -19.12 0.30 6.04
C PRO A 124 -18.63 0.38 7.49
N SER A 125 -19.27 -0.34 8.42
CA SER A 125 -18.93 -0.28 9.85
C SER A 125 -17.87 -1.28 10.28
N ALA A 126 -17.61 -2.33 9.48
CA ALA A 126 -16.62 -3.37 9.81
C ALA A 126 -16.19 -4.17 8.58
N PRO A 127 -14.93 -4.62 8.50
CA PRO A 127 -14.49 -5.57 7.48
C PRO A 127 -15.29 -6.87 7.52
N GLY A 128 -15.62 -7.39 6.35
CA GLY A 128 -16.45 -8.58 6.21
C GLY A 128 -15.85 -9.65 5.27
N PRO A 129 -16.35 -10.89 5.36
CA PRO A 129 -15.91 -11.97 4.51
C PRO A 129 -16.37 -11.84 3.05
N THR A 130 -17.26 -10.89 2.77
CA THR A 130 -17.77 -10.57 1.43
C THR A 130 -17.01 -9.41 0.77
N ASP A 131 -16.11 -8.75 1.49
CA ASP A 131 -15.32 -7.64 0.95
C ASP A 131 -14.43 -8.12 -0.21
N TRP A 132 -14.18 -7.23 -1.19
CA TRP A 132 -13.14 -7.48 -2.17
C TRP A 132 -11.79 -7.62 -1.48
N PRO A 133 -10.96 -8.57 -1.90
CA PRO A 133 -9.61 -8.71 -1.32
C PRO A 133 -8.76 -7.47 -1.62
N SER A 134 -7.94 -7.08 -0.66
CA SER A 134 -6.98 -5.99 -0.84
C SER A 134 -5.93 -6.32 -1.92
N ILE A 135 -5.38 -5.29 -2.57
CA ILE A 135 -4.24 -5.42 -3.49
C ILE A 135 -3.08 -6.17 -2.80
N ALA A 136 -2.85 -5.90 -1.51
CA ALA A 136 -1.83 -6.60 -0.73
C ALA A 136 -2.12 -8.11 -0.61
N ALA A 137 -3.36 -8.49 -0.32
CA ALA A 137 -3.76 -9.89 -0.23
C ALA A 137 -3.65 -10.60 -1.59
N VAL A 138 -4.12 -9.95 -2.66
CA VAL A 138 -4.05 -10.47 -4.04
C VAL A 138 -2.59 -10.64 -4.48
N ALA A 139 -1.76 -9.62 -4.34
CA ALA A 139 -0.34 -9.68 -4.69
C ALA A 139 0.39 -10.76 -3.88
N GLY A 140 0.09 -10.86 -2.57
CA GLY A 140 0.67 -11.89 -1.71
C GLY A 140 0.29 -13.32 -2.12
N ALA A 141 -0.92 -13.51 -2.66
CA ALA A 141 -1.38 -14.83 -3.14
C ALA A 141 -0.87 -15.15 -4.56
N ALA A 142 -0.74 -14.15 -5.42
CA ALA A 142 -0.39 -14.31 -6.83
C ALA A 142 1.11 -14.32 -7.11
N THR A 143 1.95 -13.85 -6.17
CA THR A 143 3.40 -13.81 -6.33
C THR A 143 4.09 -14.93 -5.56
N LYS A 144 5.23 -15.42 -6.07
CA LYS A 144 6.03 -16.40 -5.34
C LYS A 144 6.75 -15.74 -4.18
N GLN A 145 6.67 -16.36 -3.02
CA GLN A 145 7.48 -16.00 -1.85
C GLN A 145 8.97 -16.16 -2.20
N ARG A 146 9.77 -15.13 -2.00
CA ARG A 146 11.19 -15.12 -2.38
C ARG A 146 12.11 -15.55 -1.25
N HIS A 147 11.67 -15.33 -0.02
CA HIS A 147 12.39 -15.68 1.21
C HIS A 147 11.40 -16.19 2.25
N ASN A 148 11.85 -16.39 3.47
CA ASN A 148 10.97 -16.85 4.56
C ASN A 148 10.02 -15.76 5.11
N LEU A 149 10.05 -14.54 4.56
CA LEU A 149 9.13 -13.47 4.91
C LEU A 149 7.79 -13.65 4.19
N PRO A 150 6.67 -13.27 4.81
CA PRO A 150 5.38 -13.20 4.13
C PRO A 150 5.48 -12.35 2.85
N PRO A 151 4.83 -12.76 1.75
CA PRO A 151 4.94 -12.05 0.48
C PRO A 151 4.26 -10.67 0.50
N ALA A 152 3.33 -10.45 1.42
CA ALA A 152 2.65 -9.17 1.60
C ALA A 152 2.60 -8.76 3.07
N VAL A 153 2.91 -7.48 3.33
CA VAL A 153 2.98 -6.88 4.67
C VAL A 153 2.22 -5.56 4.66
N VAL A 154 1.52 -5.27 5.75
CA VAL A 154 0.88 -3.97 6.03
C VAL A 154 1.48 -3.39 7.31
N LEU A 155 1.93 -2.14 7.26
CA LEU A 155 2.54 -1.44 8.39
C LEU A 155 2.14 0.06 8.40
N PRO A 156 2.35 0.83 9.49
CA PRO A 156 2.80 0.38 10.81
C PRO A 156 1.66 -0.13 11.69
N ASP A 157 0.45 -0.18 11.19
CA ASP A 157 -0.76 -0.71 11.84
C ASP A 157 -1.91 -0.83 10.83
N ARG A 158 -3.00 -1.45 11.25
CA ARG A 158 -4.28 -1.42 10.53
C ARG A 158 -4.84 0.00 10.50
N ILE A 159 -5.58 0.33 9.45
CA ILE A 159 -6.30 1.61 9.40
C ILE A 159 -7.56 1.50 10.25
N VAL A 160 -7.67 2.40 11.24
CA VAL A 160 -8.75 2.45 12.21
C VAL A 160 -9.35 3.85 12.18
N HIS A 161 -10.66 3.95 12.08
CA HIS A 161 -11.40 5.22 12.17
C HIS A 161 -11.30 5.81 13.58
N ASN A 162 -11.48 7.11 13.74
CA ASN A 162 -11.45 7.80 15.04
C ASN A 162 -12.43 7.23 16.08
N SER A 163 -13.51 6.58 15.64
CA SER A 163 -14.46 5.86 16.51
C SER A 163 -13.94 4.50 17.03
N GLY A 164 -12.72 4.08 16.67
CA GLY A 164 -12.17 2.79 17.03
C GLY A 164 -12.55 1.61 16.11
N ARG A 165 -13.40 1.84 15.10
CA ARG A 165 -13.75 0.79 14.13
C ARG A 165 -12.61 0.56 13.13
N VAL A 166 -12.30 -0.69 12.83
CA VAL A 166 -11.36 -1.05 11.77
C VAL A 166 -12.02 -0.81 10.42
N LEU A 167 -11.33 -0.10 9.52
CA LEU A 167 -11.86 0.22 8.19
C LEU A 167 -11.77 -0.99 7.23
N PRO A 168 -12.75 -1.18 6.33
CA PRO A 168 -12.73 -2.25 5.33
C PRO A 168 -11.66 -2.03 4.27
N GLY A 169 -11.48 -3.01 3.36
CA GLY A 169 -10.55 -2.92 2.22
C GLY A 169 -9.12 -3.39 2.49
N GLN A 170 -8.74 -3.65 3.75
CA GLN A 170 -7.36 -4.00 4.14
C GLN A 170 -7.08 -5.50 4.15
N PHE A 171 -8.11 -6.33 4.09
CA PHE A 171 -8.04 -7.77 4.34
C PHE A 171 -8.23 -8.58 3.06
N ALA A 172 -8.11 -9.90 3.19
CA ALA A 172 -8.31 -10.81 2.08
C ALA A 172 -9.80 -11.06 1.72
N GLY A 173 -10.73 -10.61 2.57
CA GLY A 173 -12.17 -10.69 2.30
C GLY A 173 -12.63 -12.05 1.77
N GLN A 174 -13.14 -12.08 0.55
CA GLN A 174 -13.64 -13.28 -0.12
C GLN A 174 -12.59 -14.38 -0.32
N MET A 175 -11.29 -14.07 -0.34
CA MET A 175 -10.21 -15.08 -0.42
C MET A 175 -10.02 -15.84 0.91
N GLY A 176 -10.61 -15.35 1.99
CA GLY A 176 -10.51 -15.94 3.32
C GLY A 176 -9.32 -15.47 4.16
N PRO A 177 -9.40 -15.59 5.49
CA PRO A 177 -8.46 -14.97 6.43
C PRO A 177 -7.03 -15.52 6.34
N THR A 178 -6.83 -16.73 5.84
CA THR A 178 -5.49 -17.32 5.62
C THR A 178 -4.68 -16.61 4.54
N ARG A 179 -5.32 -15.77 3.74
CA ARG A 179 -4.70 -14.95 2.70
C ARG A 179 -4.50 -13.49 3.13
N ASN A 180 -4.80 -13.14 4.38
CA ASN A 180 -4.52 -11.80 4.88
C ASN A 180 -3.03 -11.49 4.76
N PRO A 181 -2.66 -10.24 4.40
CA PRO A 181 -1.28 -9.79 4.54
C PRO A 181 -0.86 -9.83 6.01
N TRP A 182 0.43 -9.88 6.27
CA TRP A 182 0.94 -9.77 7.64
C TRP A 182 0.88 -8.32 8.10
N PHE A 183 0.16 -8.08 9.19
CA PHE A 183 0.06 -6.77 9.83
C PHE A 183 1.17 -6.60 10.87
N ILE A 184 2.00 -5.57 10.71
CA ILE A 184 3.04 -5.16 11.66
C ILE A 184 2.50 -3.99 12.47
N GLU A 185 2.23 -4.23 13.75
CA GLU A 185 1.70 -3.22 14.67
C GLU A 185 2.87 -2.52 15.39
N ALA A 186 3.42 -1.46 14.77
CA ALA A 186 4.52 -0.65 15.31
C ALA A 186 4.07 0.74 15.79
N ALA A 187 2.88 1.18 15.41
CA ALA A 187 2.32 2.49 15.73
C ALA A 187 0.84 2.36 16.12
N PRO A 188 0.54 1.84 17.31
CA PRO A 188 -0.83 1.51 17.71
C PRO A 188 -1.78 2.71 17.60
N PHE A 189 -3.01 2.40 17.26
CA PHE A 189 -4.11 3.37 17.11
C PHE A 189 -4.27 4.26 18.32
N HIS A 190 -4.60 5.52 18.07
CA HIS A 190 -4.97 6.49 19.11
C HIS A 190 -6.13 7.36 18.60
N THR A 191 -7.14 7.57 19.44
CA THR A 191 -8.41 8.19 19.04
C THR A 191 -8.32 9.67 18.66
N THR A 192 -7.35 10.41 19.20
CA THR A 192 -7.23 11.87 19.03
C THR A 192 -5.83 12.32 18.63
N SER A 193 -4.90 11.39 18.43
CA SER A 193 -3.53 11.71 18.04
C SER A 193 -3.25 11.27 16.62
N TYR A 194 -2.90 12.22 15.79
CA TYR A 194 -2.66 12.11 14.37
C TYR A 194 -1.21 12.48 14.01
N GLY A 195 -0.84 12.25 12.77
CA GLY A 195 0.42 12.70 12.21
C GLY A 195 1.64 11.85 12.56
N ALA A 196 2.81 12.37 12.22
CA ALA A 196 4.09 11.70 12.38
C ALA A 196 4.68 11.95 13.76
N PHE A 197 4.17 11.24 14.77
CA PHE A 197 4.70 11.36 16.13
C PHE A 197 6.18 10.89 16.24
N PRO A 198 6.96 11.37 17.21
CA PRO A 198 6.56 12.31 18.26
C PRO A 198 6.54 13.79 17.82
N GLN A 199 7.32 14.16 16.80
CA GLN A 199 7.58 15.59 16.49
C GLN A 199 6.39 16.29 15.81
N TYR A 200 5.70 15.59 14.90
CA TYR A 200 4.63 16.17 14.06
C TYR A 200 3.24 15.68 14.47
N GLN A 201 3.08 15.35 15.74
CA GLN A 201 1.80 14.95 16.30
C GLN A 201 0.85 16.14 16.38
N PHE A 202 -0.44 15.92 16.13
CA PHE A 202 -1.48 16.93 16.26
C PHE A 202 -2.84 16.28 16.57
N ASP A 203 -3.82 17.11 16.90
CA ASP A 203 -5.22 16.74 17.03
C ASP A 203 -6.04 17.65 16.10
N HIS A 204 -6.85 17.09 15.20
CA HIS A 204 -7.69 17.84 14.27
C HIS A 204 -8.63 18.87 14.93
N GLN A 205 -9.05 18.62 16.16
CA GLN A 205 -10.00 19.48 16.91
C GLN A 205 -9.38 20.10 18.16
N GLU A 206 -8.07 20.03 18.32
CA GLU A 206 -7.35 20.58 19.46
C GLU A 206 -7.93 20.20 20.84
N ARG A 207 -8.38 18.96 21.02
CA ARG A 207 -9.00 18.43 22.24
C ARG A 207 -8.03 18.31 23.43
N GLY A 208 -6.75 18.54 23.20
CA GLY A 208 -5.74 18.70 24.25
C GLY A 208 -5.20 17.40 24.85
N GLN A 209 -5.43 16.25 24.26
CA GLN A 209 -4.81 15.01 24.73
C GLN A 209 -3.34 14.92 24.28
N LYS A 210 -2.45 14.81 25.27
CA LYS A 210 -1.00 14.69 25.10
C LYS A 210 -0.52 13.31 25.57
N ASP A 211 -0.95 12.24 24.91
CA ASP A 211 -0.33 10.95 25.16
C ASP A 211 0.93 10.81 24.31
N SER A 212 2.02 10.40 24.95
CA SER A 212 3.27 10.12 24.26
C SER A 212 3.16 8.80 23.51
N ARG A 213 2.86 8.88 22.21
CA ARG A 213 2.90 7.69 21.34
C ARG A 213 4.34 7.26 21.12
N LEU A 214 4.56 5.96 21.15
CA LEU A 214 5.86 5.35 20.85
C LEU A 214 5.74 4.49 19.59
N PHE A 215 6.70 4.64 18.70
CA PHE A 215 6.89 3.73 17.61
C PHE A 215 7.68 2.53 18.12
N GLN A 216 7.03 1.37 18.19
CA GLN A 216 7.64 0.16 18.71
C GLN A 216 7.65 -0.91 17.62
N ALA A 217 8.84 -1.24 17.15
CA ALA A 217 8.98 -2.42 16.30
C ALA A 217 8.51 -3.67 17.07
N PRO A 218 7.87 -4.64 16.39
CA PRO A 218 7.50 -5.90 17.04
C PRO A 218 8.72 -6.53 17.71
N ASN A 219 8.58 -6.89 18.98
CA ASN A 219 9.65 -7.61 19.67
C ASN A 219 9.64 -9.07 19.22
N LEU A 220 10.47 -9.38 18.24
CA LEU A 220 10.66 -10.73 17.69
C LEU A 220 11.82 -11.46 18.37
N SER A 221 12.14 -11.11 19.62
CA SER A 221 13.13 -11.87 20.39
C SER A 221 12.54 -13.17 20.92
N LEU A 222 13.36 -14.20 21.00
CA LEU A 222 13.00 -15.41 21.71
C LEU A 222 12.75 -15.11 23.20
N PRO A 223 11.79 -15.78 23.87
CA PRO A 223 11.58 -15.62 25.30
C PRO A 223 12.87 -15.86 26.09
N GLU A 224 13.03 -15.15 27.21
CA GLU A 224 14.17 -15.36 28.11
C GLU A 224 14.31 -16.84 28.47
N GLY A 225 15.55 -17.35 28.36
CA GLY A 225 15.87 -18.79 28.64
C GLY A 225 15.65 -19.74 27.47
N LEU A 226 15.20 -19.26 26.31
CA LEU A 226 15.11 -20.04 25.08
C LEU A 226 16.20 -19.58 24.08
N ASP A 227 17.33 -20.27 24.04
CA ASP A 227 18.36 -19.99 23.04
C ASP A 227 17.96 -20.54 21.64
N PRO A 228 18.54 -20.00 20.57
CA PRO A 228 18.23 -20.41 19.20
C PRO A 228 18.41 -21.91 18.93
N ALA A 229 19.39 -22.57 19.56
CA ALA A 229 19.65 -23.99 19.35
C ALA A 229 18.57 -24.86 20.01
N ARG A 230 18.13 -24.49 21.22
CA ARG A 230 16.97 -25.12 21.89
C ARG A 230 15.67 -24.91 21.15
N PHE A 231 15.49 -23.72 20.58
CA PHE A 231 14.32 -23.43 19.75
C PHE A 231 14.33 -24.28 18.48
N GLN A 232 15.45 -24.36 17.76
CA GLN A 232 15.62 -25.22 16.59
C GLN A 232 15.44 -26.70 16.90
N SER A 233 15.94 -27.18 18.05
CA SER A 233 15.76 -28.54 18.48
C SER A 233 14.28 -28.87 18.76
N ARG A 234 13.54 -27.97 19.44
CA ARG A 234 12.10 -28.15 19.70
C ARG A 234 11.27 -28.08 18.39
N THR A 235 11.64 -27.21 17.47
CA THR A 235 10.95 -27.11 16.16
C THR A 235 11.30 -28.31 15.27
N GLY A 236 12.52 -28.85 15.34
CA GLY A 236 12.92 -30.10 14.71
C GLY A 236 12.12 -31.30 15.23
N LEU A 237 11.95 -31.43 16.55
CA LEU A 237 11.10 -32.47 17.14
C LEU A 237 9.63 -32.35 16.70
N LEU A 238 9.10 -31.14 16.65
CA LEU A 238 7.74 -30.89 16.15
C LEU A 238 7.60 -31.17 14.64
N SER A 239 8.66 -31.02 13.83
CA SER A 239 8.64 -31.41 12.41
C SER A 239 8.62 -32.93 12.24
N ILE A 240 9.40 -33.67 13.03
CA ILE A 240 9.42 -35.16 13.05
C ILE A 240 8.05 -35.71 13.47
N LEU A 241 7.45 -35.11 14.50
CA LEU A 241 6.08 -35.46 14.93
C LEU A 241 5.03 -35.07 13.88
N GLY A 242 5.25 -33.96 13.18
CA GLY A 242 4.41 -33.51 12.06
C GLY A 242 4.51 -34.41 10.84
N GLU A 243 5.68 -34.97 10.54
CA GLU A 243 5.87 -35.93 9.44
C GLU A 243 5.20 -37.26 9.72
N GLN A 244 5.30 -37.76 10.95
CA GLN A 244 4.55 -38.96 11.37
C GLN A 244 3.02 -38.76 11.33
N ARG A 245 2.56 -37.54 11.58
CA ARG A 245 1.15 -37.18 11.46
C ARG A 245 0.70 -37.01 9.99
N LYS A 246 1.61 -36.59 9.08
CA LYS A 246 1.38 -36.46 7.64
C LYS A 246 1.09 -37.80 6.95
N GLU A 247 1.61 -38.91 7.48
CA GLU A 247 1.25 -40.27 7.03
C GLU A 247 -0.20 -40.59 7.36
N LEU A 248 -0.79 -39.96 8.38
CA LEU A 248 -2.16 -40.19 8.83
C LEU A 248 -3.18 -39.17 8.20
N ASP A 249 -2.76 -37.96 7.84
CA ASP A 249 -3.64 -36.94 7.27
C ASP A 249 -3.20 -36.48 5.87
N ARG A 250 -3.51 -37.25 4.85
CA ARG A 250 -3.34 -36.89 3.43
C ARG A 250 -4.37 -35.85 2.95
N ALA A 251 -4.61 -34.78 3.69
CA ALA A 251 -5.52 -33.72 3.29
C ALA A 251 -4.82 -32.37 3.18
N ALA A 252 -5.16 -31.61 2.13
CA ALA A 252 -4.59 -30.34 1.64
C ALA A 252 -4.45 -29.16 2.64
N GLN A 253 -4.74 -29.33 3.91
CA GLN A 253 -4.62 -28.28 4.95
C GLN A 253 -3.21 -28.20 5.55
N THR A 254 -2.38 -29.23 5.43
CA THR A 254 -1.09 -29.34 6.12
C THR A 254 0.00 -28.45 5.51
N GLU A 255 0.02 -28.24 4.18
CA GLU A 255 1.04 -27.40 3.53
C GLU A 255 0.96 -25.92 3.92
N ASN A 256 -0.23 -25.40 4.14
CA ASN A 256 -0.40 -24.01 4.57
C ASN A 256 0.02 -23.79 6.03
N PHE A 257 -0.25 -24.76 6.92
CA PHE A 257 0.14 -24.70 8.31
C PHE A 257 1.67 -24.77 8.48
N ASP A 258 2.35 -25.63 7.74
CA ASP A 258 3.81 -25.75 7.75
C ASP A 258 4.50 -24.48 7.21
N ARG A 259 3.92 -23.85 6.20
CA ARG A 259 4.43 -22.61 5.62
C ARG A 259 4.31 -21.43 6.60
N PHE A 260 3.18 -21.30 7.27
CA PHE A 260 2.98 -20.32 8.35
C PHE A 260 3.96 -20.53 9.51
N ARG A 261 4.14 -21.77 9.92
CA ARG A 261 5.06 -22.14 11.00
C ARG A 261 6.51 -21.85 10.63
N GLN A 262 6.95 -22.19 9.43
CA GLN A 262 8.29 -21.86 8.93
C GLN A 262 8.49 -20.34 8.85
N GLY A 263 7.49 -19.59 8.41
CA GLY A 263 7.51 -18.12 8.42
C GLY A 263 7.72 -17.55 9.83
N VAL A 264 6.99 -18.04 10.83
CA VAL A 264 7.15 -17.60 12.23
C VAL A 264 8.53 -17.94 12.78
N ILE A 265 9.04 -19.14 12.52
CA ILE A 265 10.40 -19.55 12.95
C ILE A 265 11.45 -18.63 12.34
N SER A 266 11.33 -18.34 11.06
CA SER A 266 12.24 -17.45 10.35
C SER A 266 12.20 -16.02 10.88
N LEU A 267 11.00 -15.49 11.16
CA LEU A 267 10.82 -14.18 11.79
C LEU A 267 11.56 -14.07 13.14
N LEU A 268 11.59 -15.14 13.90
CA LEU A 268 12.24 -15.18 15.23
C LEU A 268 13.75 -15.45 15.19
N THR A 269 14.27 -16.05 14.12
CA THR A 269 15.66 -16.49 14.04
C THR A 269 16.51 -15.75 13.01
N ASP A 270 15.90 -15.13 12.00
CA ASP A 270 16.61 -14.45 10.93
C ASP A 270 17.00 -13.01 11.36
N LYS A 271 18.31 -12.79 11.50
CA LYS A 271 18.85 -11.46 11.85
C LYS A 271 18.49 -10.38 10.84
N THR A 272 18.38 -10.72 9.56
CA THR A 272 18.01 -9.77 8.50
C THR A 272 16.59 -9.25 8.70
N VAL A 273 15.68 -10.13 9.10
CA VAL A 273 14.30 -9.77 9.43
C VAL A 273 14.24 -8.90 10.68
N GLN A 274 14.95 -9.30 11.74
CA GLN A 274 15.02 -8.50 12.98
C GLN A 274 15.57 -7.09 12.69
N GLN A 275 16.64 -6.98 11.88
CA GLN A 275 17.21 -5.70 11.47
C GLN A 275 16.27 -4.87 10.59
N ALA A 276 15.47 -5.54 9.74
CA ALA A 276 14.49 -4.85 8.91
C ALA A 276 13.40 -4.17 9.76
N LEU A 277 13.02 -4.76 10.87
CA LEU A 277 11.99 -4.25 11.77
C LEU A 277 12.53 -3.24 12.80
N ASP A 278 13.79 -3.39 13.23
CA ASP A 278 14.40 -2.53 14.26
C ASP A 278 14.90 -1.19 13.65
N VAL A 279 13.96 -0.36 13.22
CA VAL A 279 14.26 0.92 12.55
C VAL A 279 14.61 2.04 13.53
N THR A 280 14.10 2.00 14.75
CA THR A 280 14.36 3.03 15.77
C THR A 280 15.78 2.98 16.32
N ARG A 281 16.48 1.84 16.12
CA ARG A 281 17.91 1.67 16.43
C ARG A 281 18.80 1.70 15.19
N ALA A 282 18.29 2.18 14.04
CA ALA A 282 19.10 2.40 12.88
C ALA A 282 20.21 3.44 13.17
N ASN A 283 21.28 3.43 12.36
CA ASN A 283 22.33 4.43 12.41
C ASN A 283 21.72 5.85 12.40
N GLU A 284 22.32 6.76 13.15
CA GLU A 284 21.87 8.15 13.33
C GLU A 284 21.67 8.87 11.99
N ASP A 285 22.61 8.74 11.06
CA ASP A 285 22.53 9.37 9.72
C ASP A 285 21.33 8.88 8.93
N VAL A 286 21.05 7.58 9.00
CA VAL A 286 19.87 6.99 8.36
C VAL A 286 18.57 7.50 8.99
N GLN A 287 18.51 7.56 10.32
CA GLN A 287 17.36 8.10 11.02
C GLN A 287 17.16 9.59 10.74
N GLN A 288 18.24 10.37 10.69
CA GLN A 288 18.16 11.78 10.32
C GLN A 288 17.71 11.97 8.88
N ARG A 289 18.17 11.13 7.97
CA ARG A 289 17.78 11.17 6.54
C ARG A 289 16.27 10.97 6.37
N TYR A 290 15.69 9.94 6.99
CA TYR A 290 14.26 9.63 6.91
C TYR A 290 13.37 10.50 7.83
N GLY A 291 13.95 11.06 8.89
CA GLY A 291 13.27 11.74 9.99
C GLY A 291 12.94 10.79 11.14
N LYS A 292 13.23 11.23 12.38
CA LYS A 292 12.97 10.46 13.62
C LYS A 292 11.51 10.56 14.05
N ASN A 293 10.63 10.05 13.23
CA ASN A 293 9.19 10.07 13.45
C ASN A 293 8.51 8.87 12.78
N ALA A 294 7.23 8.66 13.09
CA ALA A 294 6.48 7.51 12.60
C ALA A 294 6.45 7.37 11.07
N PHE A 295 6.46 8.47 10.30
CA PHE A 295 6.50 8.41 8.83
C PHE A 295 7.87 7.94 8.34
N GLY A 296 8.94 8.55 8.87
CA GLY A 296 10.30 8.16 8.52
C GLY A 296 10.60 6.70 8.86
N TRP A 297 10.25 6.26 10.08
CA TRP A 297 10.46 4.87 10.50
C TRP A 297 9.63 3.87 9.68
N SER A 298 8.39 4.22 9.31
CA SER A 298 7.55 3.35 8.47
C SER A 298 8.13 3.18 7.07
N LEU A 299 8.58 4.26 6.43
CA LEU A 299 9.18 4.17 5.09
C LEU A 299 10.56 3.50 5.11
N LEU A 300 11.36 3.70 6.16
CA LEU A 300 12.62 2.97 6.35
C LEU A 300 12.37 1.46 6.56
N MET A 301 11.34 1.08 7.33
CA MET A 301 10.93 -0.31 7.50
C MET A 301 10.50 -0.93 6.18
N ALA A 302 9.67 -0.23 5.40
CA ALA A 302 9.26 -0.70 4.07
C ALA A 302 10.46 -0.91 3.13
N ARG A 303 11.39 0.04 3.10
CA ARG A 303 12.64 -0.08 2.33
C ARG A 303 13.45 -1.32 2.71
N ARG A 304 13.57 -1.60 3.99
CA ARG A 304 14.31 -2.77 4.50
C ARG A 304 13.59 -4.07 4.20
N LEU A 305 12.26 -4.09 4.31
CA LEU A 305 11.44 -5.27 4.00
C LEU A 305 11.49 -5.64 2.51
N VAL A 306 11.44 -4.66 1.60
CA VAL A 306 11.61 -4.96 0.16
C VAL A 306 13.03 -5.44 -0.16
N ALA A 307 14.06 -4.90 0.48
CA ALA A 307 15.43 -5.39 0.37
C ALA A 307 15.58 -6.83 0.90
N ALA A 308 14.83 -7.19 1.95
CA ALA A 308 14.75 -8.54 2.49
C ALA A 308 13.83 -9.48 1.67
N GLY A 309 13.22 -8.99 0.58
CA GLY A 309 12.51 -9.81 -0.39
C GLY A 309 10.99 -9.85 -0.26
N VAL A 310 10.36 -9.00 0.53
CA VAL A 310 8.88 -8.86 0.54
C VAL A 310 8.41 -8.33 -0.81
N ASN A 311 7.37 -8.95 -1.37
CA ASN A 311 6.86 -8.61 -2.70
C ASN A 311 5.99 -7.35 -2.68
N LEU A 312 5.15 -7.18 -1.64
CA LEU A 312 4.36 -5.97 -1.46
C LEU A 312 4.36 -5.52 -0.01
N VAL A 313 4.73 -4.26 0.22
CA VAL A 313 4.61 -3.59 1.51
C VAL A 313 3.62 -2.45 1.38
N GLN A 314 2.45 -2.57 2.02
CA GLN A 314 1.54 -1.44 2.18
C GLN A 314 1.96 -0.64 3.41
N VAL A 315 2.14 0.66 3.24
CA VAL A 315 2.49 1.59 4.32
C VAL A 315 1.33 2.55 4.55
N ASN A 316 0.64 2.40 5.67
CA ASN A 316 -0.39 3.34 6.09
C ASN A 316 0.30 4.58 6.69
N LEU A 317 0.57 5.58 5.87
CA LEU A 317 1.31 6.78 6.25
C LEU A 317 0.40 7.79 6.95
N GLY A 318 0.30 7.64 8.24
CA GLY A 318 -0.71 8.28 9.07
C GLY A 318 -1.93 7.37 9.25
N ASN A 319 -2.17 6.99 10.48
CA ASN A 319 -3.32 6.20 10.89
C ASN A 319 -4.47 7.14 11.30
N ASN A 320 -5.69 6.57 11.44
CA ASN A 320 -6.82 7.30 12.00
C ASN A 320 -7.20 8.55 11.19
N GLU A 321 -7.31 8.38 9.85
CA GLU A 321 -7.74 9.49 8.97
C GLU A 321 -6.85 10.75 9.12
N THR A 322 -5.56 10.55 9.30
CA THR A 322 -4.57 11.62 9.51
C THR A 322 -4.65 12.73 8.45
N TRP A 323 -5.01 12.38 7.20
CA TRP A 323 -5.09 13.30 6.07
C TRP A 323 -6.50 13.89 5.87
N ASP A 324 -7.43 13.66 6.82
CA ASP A 324 -8.82 14.14 6.76
C ASP A 324 -8.93 15.61 7.17
N THR A 325 -8.55 16.52 6.30
CA THR A 325 -8.42 17.96 6.56
C THR A 325 -9.69 18.74 6.25
N HIS A 326 -10.81 18.41 6.93
CA HIS A 326 -12.05 19.21 6.89
C HIS A 326 -11.90 20.62 7.43
N GLY A 327 -11.00 20.80 8.38
CA GLY A 327 -10.62 22.08 8.96
C GLY A 327 -9.15 22.09 9.34
N GLU A 328 -8.63 23.25 9.68
CA GLU A 328 -7.19 23.46 9.96
C GLU A 328 -6.30 22.92 8.83
N ALA A 329 -6.82 22.86 7.58
CA ALA A 329 -6.17 22.15 6.48
C ALA A 329 -4.78 22.71 6.20
N PHE A 330 -4.66 24.03 6.06
CA PHE A 330 -3.41 24.64 5.68
C PHE A 330 -2.34 24.55 6.76
N PRO A 331 -2.58 24.89 8.05
CA PRO A 331 -1.58 24.69 9.10
C PRO A 331 -1.24 23.22 9.31
N HIS A 332 -2.22 22.28 9.26
CA HIS A 332 -1.89 20.86 9.41
C HIS A 332 -1.05 20.32 8.27
N LEU A 333 -1.38 20.67 7.03
CA LEU A 333 -0.58 20.28 5.86
C LEU A 333 0.82 20.87 5.93
N LYS A 334 0.93 22.20 6.16
CA LYS A 334 2.19 22.93 6.16
C LYS A 334 3.13 22.49 7.28
N ASP A 335 2.62 22.41 8.52
CA ASP A 335 3.46 22.30 9.72
C ASP A 335 3.55 20.87 10.28
N LYS A 336 2.62 19.97 9.89
CA LYS A 336 2.49 18.64 10.48
C LYS A 336 2.62 17.50 9.49
N LEU A 337 2.08 17.62 8.28
CA LEU A 337 1.97 16.52 7.34
C LEU A 337 3.02 16.57 6.21
N PHE A 338 3.21 17.72 5.58
CA PHE A 338 4.17 17.85 4.49
C PHE A 338 5.63 17.72 4.94
N PRO A 339 6.13 18.36 6.01
CA PRO A 339 7.53 18.27 6.38
C PRO A 339 8.01 16.82 6.59
N PRO A 340 7.35 15.97 7.40
CA PRO A 340 7.77 14.59 7.56
C PRO A 340 7.57 13.75 6.30
N THR A 341 6.54 14.02 5.47
CA THR A 341 6.27 13.29 4.23
C THR A 341 7.29 13.61 3.15
N ASP A 342 7.56 14.89 2.91
CA ASP A 342 8.56 15.35 1.94
C ASP A 342 9.93 14.75 2.25
N ARG A 343 10.34 14.80 3.51
CA ARG A 343 11.60 14.23 3.97
C ARG A 343 11.66 12.72 3.80
N ALA A 344 10.67 12.00 4.34
CA ALA A 344 10.69 10.54 4.37
C ALA A 344 10.53 9.91 2.98
N LEU A 345 9.66 10.47 2.12
CA LEU A 345 9.45 9.96 0.77
C LEU A 345 10.65 10.28 -0.13
N SER A 346 11.22 11.48 -0.05
CA SER A 346 12.45 11.81 -0.77
C SER A 346 13.62 10.94 -0.33
N ALA A 347 13.77 10.69 0.98
CA ALA A 347 14.78 9.78 1.51
C ALA A 347 14.61 8.36 0.96
N LEU A 348 13.36 7.85 0.91
CA LEU A 348 13.06 6.54 0.33
C LEU A 348 13.47 6.44 -1.14
N LEU A 349 13.11 7.45 -1.95
CA LEU A 349 13.43 7.48 -3.38
C LEU A 349 14.96 7.49 -3.62
N LEU A 350 15.66 8.33 -2.89
CA LEU A 350 17.10 8.47 -3.01
C LEU A 350 17.85 7.24 -2.49
N ASP A 351 17.44 6.67 -1.35
CA ASP A 351 18.05 5.43 -0.81
C ASP A 351 17.84 4.24 -1.77
N LEU A 352 16.62 4.06 -2.30
CA LEU A 352 16.35 3.02 -3.29
C LEU A 352 17.15 3.25 -4.59
N HIS A 353 17.32 4.50 -5.01
CA HIS A 353 18.14 4.84 -6.19
C HIS A 353 19.62 4.53 -5.96
N GLU A 354 20.20 5.02 -4.89
CA GLU A 354 21.60 4.83 -4.51
C GLU A 354 21.95 3.35 -4.29
N SER A 355 21.01 2.58 -3.74
CA SER A 355 21.19 1.13 -3.54
C SER A 355 20.87 0.27 -4.78
N GLY A 356 20.50 0.87 -5.91
CA GLY A 356 20.12 0.18 -7.13
C GLY A 356 18.82 -0.61 -7.06
N LEU A 357 18.00 -0.37 -6.04
CA LEU A 357 16.70 -1.04 -5.84
C LEU A 357 15.54 -0.34 -6.52
N LEU A 358 15.65 0.97 -6.82
CA LEU A 358 14.55 1.75 -7.40
C LEU A 358 14.04 1.18 -8.73
N PRO A 359 14.90 0.73 -9.68
CA PRO A 359 14.42 0.14 -10.94
C PRO A 359 13.56 -1.13 -10.75
N SER A 360 13.73 -1.84 -9.63
CA SER A 360 13.00 -3.08 -9.33
C SER A 360 11.99 -2.96 -8.17
N THR A 361 11.72 -1.73 -7.71
CA THR A 361 10.75 -1.46 -6.65
C THR A 361 9.77 -0.40 -7.12
N LEU A 362 8.52 -0.77 -7.36
CA LEU A 362 7.46 0.19 -7.67
C LEU A 362 6.97 0.85 -6.39
N ILE A 363 6.91 2.18 -6.37
CA ILE A 363 6.32 2.97 -5.30
C ILE A 363 5.02 3.57 -5.84
N VAL A 364 3.93 3.41 -5.11
CA VAL A 364 2.63 4.03 -5.38
C VAL A 364 2.17 4.75 -4.13
N MET A 365 1.69 6.00 -4.25
CA MET A 365 1.10 6.72 -3.12
C MET A 365 -0.25 7.31 -3.53
N ALA A 366 -1.29 6.96 -2.77
CA ALA A 366 -2.68 7.42 -2.96
C ALA A 366 -3.41 7.47 -1.62
N GLY A 367 -4.47 8.28 -1.54
CA GLY A 367 -5.47 8.20 -0.48
C GLY A 367 -6.73 7.47 -0.96
N GLU A 368 -7.75 7.43 -0.10
CA GLU A 368 -9.05 6.87 -0.49
C GLU A 368 -9.82 7.78 -1.45
N PHE A 369 -9.55 9.09 -1.46
CA PHE A 369 -10.10 10.08 -2.39
C PHE A 369 -9.28 11.39 -2.36
N GLY A 370 -9.62 12.34 -3.23
CA GLY A 370 -9.15 13.72 -3.16
C GLY A 370 -10.02 14.60 -2.27
N ARG A 371 -9.88 15.92 -2.43
CA ARG A 371 -10.63 16.89 -1.66
C ARG A 371 -11.40 17.86 -2.56
N THR A 372 -12.50 18.43 -2.04
CA THR A 372 -13.33 19.38 -2.78
C THR A 372 -12.50 20.56 -3.31
N PRO A 373 -12.80 21.03 -4.54
CA PRO A 373 -12.18 22.26 -5.04
C PRO A 373 -12.45 23.45 -4.10
N LYS A 374 -13.70 23.60 -3.69
CA LYS A 374 -14.11 24.71 -2.84
C LYS A 374 -13.66 24.48 -1.40
N ILE A 375 -12.97 25.47 -0.86
CA ILE A 375 -12.63 25.56 0.56
C ILE A 375 -13.91 25.87 1.34
N SER A 376 -14.14 25.16 2.43
CA SER A 376 -15.29 25.33 3.32
C SER A 376 -14.82 25.52 4.76
N HIS A 377 -15.67 26.13 5.58
CA HIS A 377 -15.41 26.32 7.01
C HIS A 377 -16.56 25.75 7.81
N LEU A 378 -16.23 24.95 8.81
CA LEU A 378 -17.14 24.35 9.79
C LEU A 378 -16.81 24.92 11.18
N PRO A 379 -17.27 26.16 11.50
CA PRO A 379 -16.82 26.89 12.69
C PRO A 379 -17.19 26.23 14.02
N GLN A 380 -18.21 25.35 14.03
CA GLN A 380 -18.58 24.57 15.20
C GLN A 380 -17.58 23.45 15.55
N SER A 381 -16.73 23.06 14.59
CA SER A 381 -15.80 21.94 14.74
C SER A 381 -14.33 22.35 14.60
N TYR A 382 -14.06 23.41 13.83
CA TYR A 382 -12.69 23.82 13.47
C TYR A 382 -12.55 25.34 13.47
N LYS A 383 -11.39 25.85 13.91
CA LYS A 383 -11.10 27.29 13.94
C LYS A 383 -10.81 27.85 12.55
N GLN A 384 -10.23 27.04 11.67
CA GLN A 384 -9.84 27.42 10.31
C GLN A 384 -10.48 26.52 9.27
N PRO A 385 -10.58 27.00 8.01
CA PRO A 385 -11.21 26.25 6.94
C PRO A 385 -10.41 25.04 6.50
N GLY A 386 -11.05 24.18 5.70
CA GLY A 386 -10.48 23.05 5.03
C GLY A 386 -11.23 22.65 3.79
N ARG A 387 -11.11 21.39 3.39
CA ARG A 387 -11.78 20.82 2.23
C ARG A 387 -12.49 19.53 2.62
N ASP A 388 -13.63 19.30 2.01
CA ASP A 388 -14.46 18.09 2.20
C ASP A 388 -13.99 16.94 1.27
N HIS A 389 -14.61 15.77 1.38
CA HIS A 389 -14.31 14.59 0.59
C HIS A 389 -14.67 14.76 -0.88
N TRP A 390 -13.82 14.24 -1.79
CA TRP A 390 -14.07 14.33 -3.22
C TRP A 390 -13.47 13.16 -3.99
N GLY A 391 -14.29 12.13 -4.26
CA GLY A 391 -13.85 10.95 -5.03
C GLY A 391 -13.68 11.20 -6.53
N ALA A 392 -14.32 12.27 -7.05
CA ALA A 392 -14.34 12.52 -8.49
C ALA A 392 -12.97 12.82 -9.11
N VAL A 393 -11.97 13.22 -8.31
CA VAL A 393 -10.58 13.32 -8.77
C VAL A 393 -9.60 13.31 -7.62
N GLN A 394 -8.49 12.60 -7.80
CA GLN A 394 -7.30 12.67 -6.95
C GLN A 394 -6.02 12.52 -7.77
N THR A 395 -4.89 12.91 -7.18
CA THR A 395 -3.56 12.67 -7.75
C THR A 395 -2.95 11.43 -7.10
N VAL A 396 -2.46 10.51 -7.95
CA VAL A 396 -1.68 9.34 -7.51
C VAL A 396 -0.23 9.54 -7.93
N PHE A 397 0.68 9.24 -7.01
CA PHE A 397 2.12 9.33 -7.20
C PHE A 397 2.68 7.95 -7.53
N PHE A 398 3.60 7.90 -8.49
CA PHE A 398 4.31 6.68 -8.91
C PHE A 398 5.82 6.93 -8.99
N ALA A 399 6.63 5.91 -8.64
CA ALA A 399 8.08 5.96 -8.85
C ALA A 399 8.68 4.57 -8.95
N GLY A 400 9.81 4.44 -9.62
CA GLY A 400 10.55 3.18 -9.73
C GLY A 400 9.79 2.06 -10.43
N GLY A 401 10.30 0.82 -10.38
CA GLY A 401 9.64 -0.36 -10.95
C GLY A 401 9.39 -0.25 -12.47
N GLY A 402 10.22 0.48 -13.20
CA GLY A 402 10.07 0.73 -14.63
C GLY A 402 9.30 2.01 -14.98
N VAL A 403 8.72 2.72 -13.99
CA VAL A 403 8.02 4.00 -14.23
C VAL A 403 9.03 5.07 -14.66
N PRO A 404 8.85 5.72 -15.82
CA PRO A 404 9.65 6.85 -16.21
C PRO A 404 9.37 8.04 -15.30
N GLY A 405 10.41 8.62 -14.69
CA GLY A 405 10.27 9.81 -13.88
C GLY A 405 10.09 11.09 -14.71
N GLY A 406 9.73 12.18 -14.05
CA GLY A 406 9.63 13.49 -14.68
C GLY A 406 8.41 13.63 -15.60
N GLN A 407 7.29 12.98 -15.32
CA GLN A 407 6.09 13.09 -16.16
C GLN A 407 4.79 13.22 -15.36
N VAL A 408 3.78 13.74 -16.04
CA VAL A 408 2.41 13.84 -15.52
C VAL A 408 1.46 13.23 -16.55
N ILE A 409 0.64 12.29 -16.09
CA ILE A 409 -0.38 11.60 -16.89
C ILE A 409 -1.75 12.11 -16.49
N GLY A 410 -2.56 12.42 -17.49
CA GLY A 410 -3.88 13.00 -17.32
C GLY A 410 -3.85 14.41 -16.71
N ALA A 411 -5.01 14.97 -16.57
CA ALA A 411 -5.20 16.30 -15.97
C ALA A 411 -6.57 16.40 -15.32
N SER A 412 -6.69 17.14 -14.24
CA SER A 412 -7.97 17.63 -13.75
C SER A 412 -8.37 18.93 -14.47
N ASP A 413 -9.62 19.30 -14.34
CA ASP A 413 -10.15 20.53 -14.94
C ASP A 413 -9.55 21.81 -14.32
N ARG A 414 -9.99 22.96 -14.82
CA ARG A 414 -9.46 24.27 -14.41
C ARG A 414 -9.59 24.57 -12.92
N ILE A 415 -10.51 23.92 -12.25
CA ILE A 415 -10.73 24.08 -10.81
C ILE A 415 -10.37 22.82 -10.01
N GLY A 416 -9.81 21.77 -10.65
CA GLY A 416 -9.44 20.52 -9.98
C GLY A 416 -10.62 19.70 -9.47
N ALA A 417 -11.81 19.81 -10.12
CA ALA A 417 -13.01 19.13 -9.68
C ALA A 417 -13.18 17.74 -10.32
N TYR A 418 -12.87 17.61 -11.60
CA TYR A 418 -13.08 16.40 -12.39
C TYR A 418 -11.89 16.13 -13.31
N PRO A 419 -11.68 14.89 -13.76
CA PRO A 419 -10.73 14.61 -14.81
C PRO A 419 -11.11 15.35 -16.10
N ALA A 420 -10.14 16.08 -16.71
CA ALA A 420 -10.29 16.76 -17.99
C ALA A 420 -9.59 16.02 -19.13
N ALA A 421 -8.59 15.18 -18.79
CA ALA A 421 -7.86 14.38 -19.77
C ALA A 421 -7.44 13.03 -19.16
N SER A 422 -7.48 11.97 -19.98
CA SER A 422 -7.02 10.62 -19.65
C SER A 422 -7.48 10.14 -18.26
N PRO A 423 -8.80 10.06 -18.00
CA PRO A 423 -9.30 9.61 -16.70
C PRO A 423 -8.78 8.20 -16.39
N GLN A 424 -8.37 7.99 -15.14
CA GLN A 424 -7.89 6.72 -14.63
C GLN A 424 -8.79 6.25 -13.48
N THR A 425 -8.86 4.94 -13.29
CA THR A 425 -9.68 4.33 -12.25
C THR A 425 -8.82 3.55 -11.24
N PRO A 426 -9.35 3.19 -10.06
CA PRO A 426 -8.69 2.28 -9.13
C PRO A 426 -8.29 0.94 -9.77
N GLU A 427 -9.09 0.45 -10.73
CA GLU A 427 -8.78 -0.76 -11.51
C GLU A 427 -7.53 -0.59 -12.35
N ASN A 428 -7.33 0.58 -12.99
CA ASN A 428 -6.12 0.88 -13.76
C ASN A 428 -4.89 0.95 -12.85
N MET A 429 -5.02 1.57 -11.67
CA MET A 429 -3.95 1.61 -10.66
C MET A 429 -3.57 0.19 -10.21
N ALA A 430 -4.54 -0.65 -9.85
CA ALA A 430 -4.28 -2.03 -9.43
C ALA A 430 -3.67 -2.86 -10.57
N ALA A 431 -4.18 -2.72 -11.81
CA ALA A 431 -3.62 -3.37 -12.98
C ALA A 431 -2.17 -2.97 -13.23
N THR A 432 -1.81 -1.69 -13.01
CA THR A 432 -0.42 -1.21 -13.08
C THR A 432 0.47 -1.90 -12.05
N ILE A 433 0.00 -2.02 -10.81
CA ILE A 433 0.72 -2.72 -9.73
C ILE A 433 0.92 -4.21 -10.07
N TYR A 434 -0.11 -4.89 -10.55
CA TYR A 434 -0.06 -6.31 -10.89
C TYR A 434 0.85 -6.57 -12.10
N SER A 435 0.75 -5.74 -13.13
CA SER A 435 1.62 -5.80 -14.31
C SER A 435 3.09 -5.61 -13.94
N ALA A 436 3.40 -4.62 -13.09
CA ALA A 436 4.76 -4.40 -12.59
C ALA A 436 5.33 -5.64 -11.89
N LEU A 437 4.52 -6.35 -11.11
CA LEU A 437 4.91 -7.60 -10.45
C LEU A 437 4.97 -8.81 -11.41
N GLY A 438 4.67 -8.64 -12.70
CA GLY A 438 4.66 -9.72 -13.68
C GLY A 438 3.50 -10.70 -13.52
N ILE A 439 2.44 -10.29 -12.86
CA ILE A 439 1.22 -11.09 -12.75
C ILE A 439 0.47 -11.01 -14.09
N PRO A 440 0.19 -12.14 -14.75
CA PRO A 440 -0.44 -12.13 -16.07
C PRO A 440 -1.92 -11.68 -16.01
N PRO A 441 -2.45 -11.03 -17.08
CA PRO A 441 -3.84 -10.55 -17.11
C PRO A 441 -4.89 -11.65 -16.92
N GLU A 442 -4.56 -12.88 -17.29
CA GLU A 442 -5.44 -14.06 -17.18
C GLU A 442 -5.45 -14.66 -15.78
N ALA A 443 -4.61 -14.15 -14.87
CA ALA A 443 -4.53 -14.66 -13.51
C ALA A 443 -5.87 -14.51 -12.79
N VAL A 444 -6.19 -15.53 -12.01
CA VAL A 444 -7.40 -15.58 -11.20
C VAL A 444 -7.06 -15.82 -9.73
N TRP A 445 -7.89 -15.30 -8.85
CA TRP A 445 -7.95 -15.72 -7.47
C TRP A 445 -9.23 -16.50 -7.21
N HIS A 446 -9.28 -17.30 -6.17
CA HIS A 446 -10.45 -18.12 -5.84
C HIS A 446 -11.06 -17.64 -4.53
N ASP A 447 -12.40 -17.54 -4.51
CA ASP A 447 -13.12 -17.25 -3.28
C ASP A 447 -13.20 -18.51 -2.37
N ARG A 448 -13.81 -18.37 -1.21
CA ARG A 448 -13.98 -19.46 -0.24
C ARG A 448 -14.81 -20.65 -0.76
N SER A 449 -15.57 -20.43 -1.83
CA SER A 449 -16.34 -21.45 -2.53
C SER A 449 -15.60 -22.00 -3.75
N SER A 450 -14.28 -21.69 -3.88
CA SER A 450 -13.42 -22.08 -5.01
C SER A 450 -13.87 -21.52 -6.37
N ARG A 451 -14.66 -20.45 -6.41
CA ARG A 451 -15.03 -19.79 -7.66
C ARG A 451 -13.90 -18.87 -8.11
N PRO A 452 -13.49 -18.92 -9.39
CA PRO A 452 -12.44 -18.07 -9.93
C PRO A 452 -12.93 -16.64 -10.16
N HIS A 453 -12.10 -15.68 -9.86
CA HIS A 453 -12.29 -14.26 -10.12
C HIS A 453 -11.04 -13.70 -10.79
N HIS A 454 -11.19 -12.89 -11.84
CA HIS A 454 -10.07 -12.23 -12.47
C HIS A 454 -9.39 -11.25 -11.51
N LEU A 455 -8.06 -11.25 -11.50
CA LEU A 455 -7.29 -10.24 -10.76
C LEU A 455 -7.48 -8.87 -11.39
N TYR A 456 -7.33 -8.81 -12.70
CA TYR A 456 -7.46 -7.58 -13.46
C TYR A 456 -8.93 -7.25 -13.70
N SER A 457 -9.30 -6.01 -13.38
CA SER A 457 -10.60 -5.41 -13.72
C SER A 457 -10.42 -4.17 -14.61
N GLY A 458 -9.17 -3.76 -14.87
CA GLY A 458 -8.77 -2.65 -15.71
C GLY A 458 -7.47 -2.95 -16.45
N GLU A 459 -6.98 -1.97 -17.21
CA GLU A 459 -5.70 -2.04 -17.91
C GLU A 459 -4.64 -1.20 -17.17
N PRO A 460 -3.35 -1.56 -17.26
CA PRO A 460 -2.27 -0.73 -16.76
C PRO A 460 -2.32 0.69 -17.33
N ILE A 461 -1.98 1.68 -16.53
CA ILE A 461 -1.99 3.10 -16.92
C ILE A 461 -0.96 3.33 -18.02
N LYS A 462 -1.43 3.70 -19.20
CA LYS A 462 -0.56 3.97 -20.37
C LYS A 462 0.40 5.11 -20.07
N GLY A 463 1.67 4.91 -20.39
CA GLY A 463 2.74 5.87 -20.16
C GLY A 463 3.47 5.71 -18.83
N LEU A 464 2.99 4.87 -17.90
CA LEU A 464 3.75 4.49 -16.69
C LEU A 464 4.62 3.26 -16.91
N MET A 465 4.31 2.45 -17.92
CA MET A 465 5.05 1.23 -18.25
C MET A 465 5.22 1.10 -19.75
#